data_1a41c7265e0e40da1f536f132a536b87
#
_entry.id   1a41c7265e0e40da1f536f132a536b87
#
_cell.length_a   1.000
_cell.length_b   1.000
_cell.length_c   1.000
_cell.angle_alpha   90.00
_cell.angle_beta   90.00
_cell.angle_gamma   90.00
#
_symmetry.space_group_name_H-M   'P 1'
#
loop_
_entity.id
_entity.type
_entity.pdbx_description
1 polymer ?
#
loop_
_entity_poly.entity_id
_entity_poly.type
_entity_poly.pdbx_seq_one_letter_code
_entity_poly.pdbx_strand_id
1 'polypeptide(L)'
;MTYKPILSIGLIGSGFMGKAHVFGFATAQQVFNIPAKLKLHTLADINKQAAKAAADKFGFTNSTDNWRELVQNPEIDIIDITAPNALHKEMAIEAISAGKHVYCEKPLAPLVSDALEMTNAAEKMGVKTQVGFNYLCNPMI
;
A
#
# COMPACT_ATOMS: atom_id res chain seq x y z
N MET A 1 22.67 -4.22 -19.21
CA MET A 1 21.42 -3.75 -18.56
C MET A 1 21.28 -4.49 -17.26
N THR A 2 21.35 -3.81 -16.12
CA THR A 2 21.13 -4.45 -14.81
C THR A 2 19.65 -4.80 -14.69
N TYR A 3 19.36 -6.07 -14.45
CA TYR A 3 18.01 -6.56 -14.17
C TYR A 3 17.50 -5.90 -12.87
N LYS A 4 16.39 -5.15 -12.95
CA LYS A 4 15.71 -4.63 -11.78
C LYS A 4 14.52 -5.53 -11.45
N PRO A 5 14.38 -6.03 -10.21
CA PRO A 5 13.21 -6.82 -9.82
C PRO A 5 11.94 -5.97 -9.94
N ILE A 6 10.82 -6.63 -10.18
CA ILE A 6 9.50 -5.99 -10.17
C ILE A 6 8.93 -6.12 -8.76
N LEU A 7 8.45 -5.02 -8.20
CA LEU A 7 7.66 -5.00 -6.96
C LEU A 7 6.23 -4.61 -7.32
N SER A 8 5.33 -5.55 -7.10
CA SER A 8 3.90 -5.39 -7.40
C SER A 8 3.17 -4.78 -6.21
N ILE A 9 2.40 -3.72 -6.46
CA ILE A 9 1.69 -2.94 -5.46
C ILE A 9 0.19 -3.23 -5.54
N GLY A 10 -0.41 -3.58 -4.40
CA GLY A 10 -1.84 -3.57 -4.18
C GLY A 10 -2.24 -2.35 -3.36
N LEU A 11 -3.18 -1.55 -3.85
CA LEU A 11 -3.68 -0.35 -3.17
C LEU A 11 -5.08 -0.59 -2.62
N ILE A 12 -5.29 -0.29 -1.34
CA ILE A 12 -6.60 -0.33 -0.69
C ILE A 12 -7.08 1.09 -0.43
N GLY A 13 -8.13 1.49 -1.13
CA GLY A 13 -8.74 2.83 -1.05
C GLY A 13 -8.36 3.73 -2.25
N SER A 14 -9.37 4.17 -2.99
CA SER A 14 -9.22 5.03 -4.18
C SER A 14 -9.48 6.53 -3.90
N GLY A 15 -9.57 6.89 -2.62
CA GLY A 15 -9.83 8.25 -2.15
C GLY A 15 -8.69 9.24 -2.45
N PHE A 16 -8.71 10.38 -1.76
CA PHE A 16 -7.71 11.44 -1.97
C PHE A 16 -6.27 10.93 -1.73
N MET A 17 -6.03 10.20 -0.63
CA MET A 17 -4.68 9.68 -0.32
C MET A 17 -4.26 8.58 -1.29
N GLY A 18 -5.16 7.68 -1.69
CA GLY A 18 -4.84 6.69 -2.73
C GLY A 18 -4.37 7.32 -4.03
N LYS A 19 -5.01 8.42 -4.45
CA LYS A 19 -4.58 9.19 -5.64
C LYS A 19 -3.19 9.80 -5.46
N ALA A 20 -2.90 10.35 -4.28
CA ALA A 20 -1.60 10.94 -3.95
C ALA A 20 -0.49 9.87 -3.97
N HIS A 21 -0.75 8.69 -3.41
CA HIS A 21 0.19 7.59 -3.39
C HIS A 21 0.49 7.07 -4.81
N VAL A 22 -0.54 6.88 -5.63
CA VAL A 22 -0.36 6.50 -7.05
C VAL A 22 0.52 7.48 -7.80
N PHE A 23 0.28 8.78 -7.61
CA PHE A 23 1.14 9.83 -8.18
C PHE A 23 2.58 9.71 -7.67
N GLY A 24 2.76 9.46 -6.37
CA GLY A 24 4.06 9.22 -5.75
C GLY A 24 4.79 8.03 -6.37
N PHE A 25 4.14 6.88 -6.51
CA PHE A 25 4.74 5.68 -7.14
C PHE A 25 5.12 5.91 -8.60
N ALA A 26 4.27 6.57 -9.37
CA ALA A 26 4.56 6.88 -10.77
C ALA A 26 5.77 7.83 -10.90
N THR A 27 5.83 8.87 -10.06
CA THR A 27 6.87 9.89 -10.10
C THR A 27 8.19 9.37 -9.54
N ALA A 28 8.16 8.56 -8.48
CA ALA A 28 9.36 8.05 -7.83
C ALA A 28 10.31 7.33 -8.78
N GLN A 29 9.78 6.56 -9.72
CA GLN A 29 10.58 5.84 -10.71
C GLN A 29 11.28 6.77 -11.73
N GLN A 30 10.74 7.96 -11.91
CA GLN A 30 11.29 8.97 -12.83
C GLN A 30 12.32 9.86 -12.15
N VAL A 31 12.11 10.15 -10.88
CA VAL A 31 12.94 11.12 -10.11
C VAL A 31 14.08 10.42 -9.38
N PHE A 32 13.86 9.21 -8.88
CA PHE A 32 14.84 8.49 -8.07
C PHE A 32 15.37 7.24 -8.79
N ASN A 33 16.65 6.95 -8.58
CA ASN A 33 17.25 5.71 -9.07
C ASN A 33 16.92 4.55 -8.12
N ILE A 34 15.64 4.16 -8.07
CA ILE A 34 15.22 3.02 -7.25
C ILE A 34 15.70 1.69 -7.85
N PRO A 35 16.10 0.70 -7.02
CA PRO A 35 16.67 -0.57 -7.47
C PRO A 35 15.61 -1.58 -7.97
N ALA A 36 14.37 -1.17 -8.14
CA ALA A 36 13.25 -2.01 -8.56
C ALA A 36 12.37 -1.28 -9.58
N LYS A 37 11.53 -2.03 -10.29
CA LYS A 37 10.39 -1.49 -11.06
C LYS A 37 9.12 -1.65 -10.24
N LEU A 38 8.34 -0.58 -10.08
CA LEU A 38 7.06 -0.63 -9.41
C LEU A 38 5.96 -0.96 -10.43
N LYS A 39 5.12 -1.95 -10.12
CA LYS A 39 3.97 -2.34 -10.92
C LYS A 39 2.70 -2.11 -10.10
N LEU A 40 1.80 -1.26 -10.59
CA LEU A 40 0.47 -1.08 -10.03
C LEU A 40 -0.38 -2.32 -10.41
N HIS A 41 -0.52 -3.27 -9.47
CA HIS A 41 -1.11 -4.58 -9.77
C HIS A 41 -2.63 -4.58 -9.59
N THR A 42 -3.13 -4.34 -8.38
CA THR A 42 -4.56 -4.39 -8.07
C THR A 42 -4.97 -3.22 -7.20
N LEU A 43 -6.10 -2.60 -7.51
CA LEU A 43 -6.74 -1.59 -6.68
C LEU A 43 -8.03 -2.16 -6.07
N ALA A 44 -8.18 -2.03 -4.75
CA ALA A 44 -9.38 -2.39 -4.01
C ALA A 44 -10.12 -1.15 -3.51
N ASP A 45 -11.43 -1.13 -3.66
CA ASP A 45 -12.32 -0.14 -3.05
C ASP A 45 -13.66 -0.81 -2.71
N ILE A 46 -14.36 -0.30 -1.71
CA ILE A 46 -15.64 -0.89 -1.25
C ILE A 46 -16.73 -0.91 -2.34
N ASN A 47 -16.62 -0.03 -3.31
CA ASN A 47 -17.53 0.05 -4.46
C ASN A 47 -16.82 -0.50 -5.72
N LYS A 48 -17.36 -1.57 -6.27
CA LYS A 48 -16.79 -2.26 -7.43
C LYS A 48 -16.62 -1.36 -8.67
N GLN A 49 -17.60 -0.51 -8.96
CA GLN A 49 -17.52 0.41 -10.09
C GLN A 49 -16.47 1.51 -9.85
N ALA A 50 -16.37 2.01 -8.60
CA ALA A 50 -15.35 2.98 -8.22
C ALA A 50 -13.95 2.36 -8.29
N ALA A 51 -13.78 1.13 -7.79
CA ALA A 51 -12.53 0.38 -7.90
C ALA A 51 -12.09 0.22 -9.35
N LYS A 52 -13.02 -0.21 -10.23
CA LYS A 52 -12.73 -0.38 -11.65
C LYS A 52 -12.35 0.93 -12.33
N ALA A 53 -13.13 1.99 -12.13
CA ALA A 53 -12.87 3.30 -12.74
C ALA A 53 -11.54 3.90 -12.26
N ALA A 54 -11.21 3.72 -10.98
CA ALA A 54 -9.93 4.17 -10.43
C ALA A 54 -8.76 3.35 -10.98
N ALA A 55 -8.90 2.02 -11.06
CA ALA A 55 -7.88 1.13 -11.61
C ALA A 55 -7.56 1.48 -13.06
N ASP A 56 -8.59 1.64 -13.90
CA ASP A 56 -8.43 2.03 -15.30
C ASP A 56 -7.75 3.40 -15.43
N LYS A 57 -8.16 4.37 -14.60
CA LYS A 57 -7.60 5.72 -14.60
C LYS A 57 -6.14 5.78 -14.16
N PHE A 58 -5.76 4.98 -13.18
CA PHE A 58 -4.44 5.02 -12.55
C PHE A 58 -3.45 4.02 -13.13
N GLY A 59 -3.90 3.14 -14.04
CA GLY A 59 -3.04 2.16 -14.68
C GLY A 59 -2.80 0.90 -13.85
N PHE A 60 -3.71 0.55 -12.93
CA PHE A 60 -3.69 -0.76 -12.29
C PHE A 60 -4.14 -1.85 -13.27
N THR A 61 -3.50 -3.01 -13.18
CA THR A 61 -3.85 -4.16 -14.03
C THR A 61 -5.22 -4.73 -13.68
N ASN A 62 -5.57 -4.75 -12.39
CA ASN A 62 -6.78 -5.36 -11.85
C ASN A 62 -7.51 -4.43 -10.87
N SER A 63 -8.78 -4.76 -10.60
CA SER A 63 -9.57 -4.12 -9.54
C SER A 63 -10.44 -5.13 -8.82
N THR A 64 -10.74 -4.90 -7.54
CA THR A 64 -11.64 -5.72 -6.73
C THR A 64 -12.43 -4.85 -5.75
N ASP A 65 -13.58 -5.32 -5.31
CA ASP A 65 -14.33 -4.78 -4.17
C ASP A 65 -14.07 -5.54 -2.85
N ASN A 66 -13.18 -6.52 -2.91
CA ASN A 66 -12.77 -7.31 -1.75
C ASN A 66 -11.25 -7.16 -1.51
N TRP A 67 -10.87 -6.30 -0.58
CA TRP A 67 -9.47 -6.07 -0.24
C TRP A 67 -8.73 -7.32 0.27
N ARG A 68 -9.45 -8.32 0.81
CA ARG A 68 -8.84 -9.59 1.25
C ARG A 68 -8.31 -10.42 0.08
N GLU A 69 -9.02 -10.43 -1.04
CA GLU A 69 -8.51 -11.07 -2.27
C GLU A 69 -7.20 -10.44 -2.73
N LEU A 70 -7.10 -9.11 -2.63
CA LEU A 70 -5.88 -8.38 -2.96
C LEU A 70 -4.74 -8.78 -2.03
N VAL A 71 -4.98 -8.82 -0.71
CA VAL A 71 -3.99 -9.19 0.30
C VAL A 71 -3.48 -10.63 0.12
N GLN A 72 -4.37 -11.57 -0.21
CA GLN A 72 -4.04 -12.98 -0.39
C GLN A 72 -3.39 -13.28 -1.76
N ASN A 73 -3.36 -12.34 -2.68
CA ASN A 73 -2.80 -12.56 -4.01
C ASN A 73 -1.28 -12.73 -3.95
N PRO A 74 -0.72 -13.88 -4.37
CA PRO A 74 0.72 -14.14 -4.32
C PRO A 74 1.55 -13.26 -5.27
N GLU A 75 0.92 -12.64 -6.28
CA GLU A 75 1.60 -11.76 -7.22
C GLU A 75 1.80 -10.33 -6.69
N ILE A 76 1.32 -10.03 -5.48
CA ILE A 76 1.46 -8.71 -4.84
C ILE A 76 2.53 -8.79 -3.74
N ASP A 77 3.47 -7.86 -3.75
CA ASP A 77 4.57 -7.77 -2.79
C ASP A 77 4.29 -6.75 -1.69
N ILE A 78 3.67 -5.64 -2.05
CA ILE A 78 3.45 -4.49 -1.17
C ILE A 78 1.95 -4.16 -1.12
N ILE A 79 1.41 -4.04 0.09
CA ILE A 79 0.07 -3.53 0.33
C ILE A 79 0.16 -2.09 0.79
N ASP A 80 -0.47 -1.20 0.03
CA ASP A 80 -0.60 0.21 0.35
C ASP A 80 -2.01 0.50 0.88
N ILE A 81 -2.11 0.95 2.15
CA ILE A 81 -3.37 1.13 2.87
C ILE A 81 -3.65 2.63 3.00
N THR A 82 -4.65 3.09 2.26
CA THR A 82 -5.17 4.47 2.27
C THR A 82 -6.67 4.51 2.64
N ALA A 83 -7.13 3.46 3.31
CA ALA A 83 -8.49 3.30 3.82
C ALA A 83 -8.76 4.20 5.04
N PRO A 84 -9.99 4.27 5.55
CA PRO A 84 -10.27 4.96 6.82
C PRO A 84 -9.49 4.38 8.00
N ASN A 85 -9.00 5.25 8.90
CA ASN A 85 -8.09 4.93 10.00
C ASN A 85 -8.53 3.74 10.87
N ALA A 86 -9.84 3.59 11.09
CA ALA A 86 -10.40 2.49 11.89
C ALA A 86 -10.16 1.10 11.29
N LEU A 87 -9.85 1.02 10.00
CA LEU A 87 -9.60 -0.22 9.26
C LEU A 87 -8.11 -0.55 9.12
N HIS A 88 -7.22 0.38 9.43
CA HIS A 88 -5.78 0.21 9.24
C HIS A 88 -5.24 -1.04 9.94
N LYS A 89 -5.59 -1.25 11.21
CA LYS A 89 -5.12 -2.40 11.99
C LYS A 89 -5.50 -3.72 11.33
N GLU A 90 -6.79 -3.92 11.04
CA GLU A 90 -7.29 -5.16 10.45
C GLU A 90 -6.57 -5.46 9.12
N MET A 91 -6.52 -4.47 8.24
CA MET A 91 -5.91 -4.62 6.91
C MET A 91 -4.41 -4.87 6.99
N ALA A 92 -3.70 -4.14 7.87
CA ALA A 92 -2.26 -4.30 8.03
C ALA A 92 -1.89 -5.64 8.66
N ILE A 93 -2.58 -6.07 9.71
CA ILE A 93 -2.33 -7.37 10.36
C ILE A 93 -2.56 -8.51 9.37
N GLU A 94 -3.62 -8.46 8.57
CA GLU A 94 -3.91 -9.50 7.57
C GLU A 94 -2.84 -9.51 6.46
N ALA A 95 -2.41 -8.33 5.98
CA ALA A 95 -1.34 -8.20 4.99
C ALA A 95 0.00 -8.73 5.53
N ILE A 96 0.37 -8.34 6.76
CA ILE A 96 1.58 -8.81 7.44
C ILE A 96 1.55 -10.33 7.60
N SER A 97 0.42 -10.90 8.02
CA SER A 97 0.24 -12.35 8.19
C SER A 97 0.34 -13.11 6.87
N ALA A 98 -0.02 -12.49 5.76
CA ALA A 98 0.16 -13.00 4.40
C ALA A 98 1.61 -12.80 3.86
N GLY A 99 2.53 -12.30 4.69
CA GLY A 99 3.93 -12.07 4.33
C GLY A 99 4.15 -10.85 3.42
N LYS A 100 3.20 -9.93 3.34
CA LYS A 100 3.30 -8.74 2.51
C LYS A 100 4.03 -7.61 3.23
N HIS A 101 4.78 -6.81 2.49
CA HIS A 101 5.26 -5.52 2.96
C HIS A 101 4.08 -4.54 3.02
N VAL A 102 4.09 -3.62 4.00
CA VAL A 102 2.95 -2.72 4.22
C VAL A 102 3.39 -1.26 4.25
N TYR A 103 2.75 -0.44 3.43
CA TYR A 103 2.76 1.00 3.54
C TYR A 103 1.36 1.45 4.01
N CYS A 104 1.28 2.06 5.18
CA CYS A 104 0.00 2.44 5.79
C CYS A 104 -0.04 3.95 6.03
N GLU A 105 -1.14 4.59 5.66
CA GLU A 105 -1.35 6.01 5.92
C GLU A 105 -1.40 6.32 7.42
N LYS A 106 -1.10 7.60 7.70
CA LYS A 106 -1.18 8.15 9.06
C LYS A 106 -2.64 8.55 9.40
N PRO A 107 -3.03 8.55 10.67
CA PRO A 107 -2.36 7.91 11.80
C PRO A 107 -2.35 6.39 11.64
N LEU A 108 -1.30 5.73 12.13
CA LEU A 108 -1.16 4.27 11.96
C LEU A 108 -2.36 3.50 12.50
N ALA A 109 -2.87 3.90 13.65
CA ALA A 109 -4.10 3.38 14.24
C ALA A 109 -4.75 4.42 15.17
N PRO A 110 -6.05 4.31 15.49
CA PRO A 110 -6.73 5.17 16.46
C PRO A 110 -6.22 5.00 17.91
N LEU A 111 -5.77 3.80 18.27
CA LEU A 111 -5.28 3.46 19.60
C LEU A 111 -3.80 3.07 19.55
N VAL A 112 -3.04 3.46 20.59
CA VAL A 112 -1.61 3.09 20.73
C VAL A 112 -1.44 1.57 20.82
N SER A 113 -2.35 0.87 21.52
CA SER A 113 -2.35 -0.59 21.61
C SER A 113 -2.43 -1.27 20.24
N ASP A 114 -3.24 -0.73 19.35
CA ASP A 114 -3.41 -1.26 17.99
C ASP A 114 -2.15 -1.02 17.14
N ALA A 115 -1.55 0.16 17.25
CA ALA A 115 -0.30 0.47 16.58
C ALA A 115 0.85 -0.44 17.07
N LEU A 116 0.90 -0.72 18.36
CA LEU A 116 1.89 -1.64 18.95
C LEU A 116 1.69 -3.07 18.45
N GLU A 117 0.45 -3.54 18.37
CA GLU A 117 0.13 -4.87 17.83
C GLU A 117 0.57 -5.01 16.36
N MET A 118 0.31 -3.98 15.53
CA MET A 118 0.75 -3.94 14.13
C MET A 118 2.28 -4.00 14.02
N THR A 119 3.00 -3.24 14.85
CA THR A 119 4.46 -3.21 14.88
C THR A 119 5.04 -4.57 15.28
N ASN A 120 4.53 -5.16 16.36
CA ASN A 120 4.96 -6.47 16.83
C ASN A 120 4.71 -7.58 15.79
N ALA A 121 3.58 -7.51 15.09
CA ALA A 121 3.28 -8.45 14.02
C ALA A 121 4.28 -8.34 12.86
N ALA A 122 4.62 -7.11 12.45
CA ALA A 122 5.58 -6.86 11.38
C ALA A 122 6.99 -7.37 11.74
N GLU A 123 7.45 -7.11 12.95
CA GLU A 123 8.74 -7.60 13.48
C GLU A 123 8.77 -9.11 13.50
N LYS A 124 7.74 -9.76 14.03
CA LYS A 124 7.62 -11.22 14.08
C LYS A 124 7.67 -11.88 12.71
N MET A 125 7.00 -11.26 11.73
CA MET A 125 6.96 -11.79 10.36
C MET A 125 8.17 -11.38 9.51
N GLY A 126 9.01 -10.44 9.98
CA GLY A 126 10.18 -9.96 9.26
C GLY A 126 9.85 -9.16 7.99
N VAL A 127 8.62 -8.66 7.85
CA VAL A 127 8.22 -7.83 6.71
C VAL A 127 8.64 -6.37 6.90
N LYS A 128 8.78 -5.65 5.81
CA LYS A 128 9.07 -4.20 5.85
C LYS A 128 7.76 -3.42 5.94
N THR A 129 7.76 -2.41 6.81
CA THR A 129 6.61 -1.53 6.98
C THR A 129 7.03 -0.06 6.97
N GLN A 130 6.13 0.80 6.51
CA GLN A 130 6.29 2.25 6.50
C GLN A 130 4.98 2.92 6.85
N VAL A 131 5.04 3.97 7.66
CA VAL A 131 3.89 4.85 7.93
C VAL A 131 3.98 6.09 7.04
N GLY A 132 2.86 6.57 6.54
CA GLY A 132 2.74 7.68 5.60
C GLY A 132 3.02 9.08 6.19
N PHE A 133 4.09 9.24 6.95
CA PHE A 133 4.53 10.53 7.47
C PHE A 133 5.32 11.30 6.39
N ASN A 134 4.62 11.83 5.41
CA ASN A 134 5.22 12.53 4.27
C ASN A 134 6.09 13.73 4.66
N TYR A 135 5.77 14.43 5.74
CA TYR A 135 6.58 15.58 6.20
C TYR A 135 7.99 15.20 6.66
N LEU A 136 8.19 13.99 7.19
CA LEU A 136 9.52 13.53 7.62
C LEU A 136 10.52 13.39 6.45
N CYS A 137 10.02 13.29 5.22
CA CYS A 137 10.84 13.20 4.02
C CYS A 137 10.96 14.54 3.28
N ASN A 138 10.45 15.62 3.85
CA ASN A 138 10.50 16.94 3.22
C ASN A 138 11.85 17.61 3.55
N PRO A 139 12.67 17.96 2.53
CA PRO A 139 13.98 18.59 2.74
C PRO A 139 13.91 20.00 3.33
N MET A 140 12.72 20.58 3.44
CA MET A 140 12.48 21.91 4.00
C MET A 140 12.13 21.90 5.51
N ILE A 141 12.12 20.74 6.17
CA ILE A 141 11.85 20.59 7.61
C ILE A 141 13.11 20.17 8.35
#